data_2a11c9e54acff8c3012bf4c36efb4171
#
_entry.id   2a11c9e54acff8c3012bf4c36efb4171
#
_cell.length_a   1.000
_cell.length_b   1.000
_cell.length_c   1.000
_cell.angle_alpha   90.00
_cell.angle_beta   90.00
_cell.angle_gamma   90.00
#
_symmetry.space_group_name_H-M   'P 1'
#
loop_
_entity.id
_entity.type
_entity.pdbx_description
1 polymer ?
#
loop_
_entity_poly.entity_id
_entity_poly.type
_entity_poly.pdbx_seq_one_letter_code
_entity_poly.pdbx_strand_id
1 'polypeptide(L)'
;MKKNKFLVLLLMIVASMVLIIGCSNDSNDNEGSDDATGNDDTTENDNGEQTKGGTLKIAIDAAPPTLDQPTSTATAARDATRLIFESLVTTNSKFEPVPMLAESIDTEDNKTYTIKLREGVKFHNGKEMKAEDVIASMERWLEQSSITGNIFVDATWTEEDEYTVILELVEPSTLTLDTMASAKQAAGIMPKEVIESASADGIQEYIGTGPFELVEWRQDQYLHYKRYEDYLPREEEPDGLAGKKEALVDEIYFYLVPDTSTRIAGLQTGEYDFAYSIPYDQYDQMESNPDIETMLTPNANEMLVFNKVQGISTDYKIREAINVGLNYDETMMAAFPNKDFYWLDSGYMDVNILNWASTAGSEYYNQNDPEKAKELLEEAGYNGEEFKIMTTRDYDHHYNVGVVIHEQLKNLGINATLEIYDWPTMNDKMGNDFEAWDAFITSSSTVSTPPQLIALSPSFGGGVNDDSVGEAIKEIETAPTLEEAQQRWDELQLYAWEELLPIINIGGYNSFWAYNKKVEGIDALTGPIFWNVSIEE
;
A
#
# COMPACT_ATOMS: atom_id res chain seq x y z
N MET A 1 -38.94 40.53 24.62
CA MET A 1 -38.71 41.74 25.48
C MET A 1 -37.19 41.86 25.73
N LYS A 2 -36.68 43.05 25.36
CA LYS A 2 -35.45 43.73 25.77
C LYS A 2 -34.14 42.96 25.50
N LYS A 3 -33.30 43.28 24.41
CA LYS A 3 -32.54 44.55 24.17
C LYS A 3 -31.56 44.85 25.30
N ASN A 4 -30.33 44.88 25.05
CA ASN A 4 -29.40 45.88 24.55
C ASN A 4 -28.06 45.71 25.29
N LYS A 5 -27.00 45.78 24.58
CA LYS A 5 -26.07 46.89 24.23
C LYS A 5 -24.88 46.85 25.14
N PHE A 6 -23.67 47.07 24.79
CA PHE A 6 -22.90 48.09 24.08
C PHE A 6 -21.44 47.67 24.19
N LEU A 7 -20.63 47.65 23.21
CA LEU A 7 -19.94 48.64 22.42
C LEU A 7 -18.71 49.23 23.13
N VAL A 8 -17.57 49.05 22.48
CA VAL A 8 -16.45 50.04 22.34
C VAL A 8 -15.50 50.25 23.53
N LEU A 9 -14.24 49.90 23.36
CA LEU A 9 -13.18 50.91 23.37
C LEU A 9 -11.97 50.49 22.55
N LEU A 10 -11.75 51.27 21.58
CA LEU A 10 -10.64 51.47 20.66
C LEU A 10 -9.64 52.41 21.28
N LEU A 11 -8.44 52.43 20.70
CA LEU A 11 -7.41 53.52 20.75
C LEU A 11 -6.29 53.34 21.75
N MET A 12 -5.18 53.28 21.17
CA MET A 12 -4.04 54.18 20.91
C MET A 12 -2.88 53.91 21.86
N ILE A 13 -1.63 54.01 21.52
CA ILE A 13 -0.79 54.96 20.76
C ILE A 13 0.62 54.38 20.64
N VAL A 14 1.19 54.22 19.47
CA VAL A 14 2.19 55.05 18.77
C VAL A 14 3.57 55.19 19.44
N ALA A 15 4.54 54.69 18.73
CA ALA A 15 5.88 55.17 18.41
C ALA A 15 6.88 55.54 19.54
N SER A 16 8.07 54.96 19.43
CA SER A 16 9.29 55.75 19.46
C SER A 16 10.45 55.03 18.76
N MET A 17 10.85 55.57 17.64
CA MET A 17 12.16 55.42 17.00
C MET A 17 13.22 56.06 17.90
N VAL A 18 14.37 55.40 18.03
CA VAL A 18 15.65 56.12 18.12
C VAL A 18 16.71 55.30 17.39
N LEU A 19 17.19 55.89 16.32
CA LEU A 19 18.43 55.61 15.63
C LEU A 19 19.63 56.03 16.51
N ILE A 20 20.68 55.23 16.56
CA ILE A 20 22.05 55.77 16.72
C ILE A 20 22.95 55.02 15.72
N ILE A 21 23.48 55.84 14.81
CA ILE A 21 24.57 55.65 13.88
C ILE A 21 25.90 55.78 14.64
N GLY A 22 26.85 54.96 14.31
CA GLY A 22 28.24 55.11 14.74
C GLY A 22 29.18 54.37 13.77
N CYS A 23 29.69 55.12 12.81
CA CYS A 23 30.82 54.77 11.91
C CYS A 23 32.16 54.85 12.65
N SER A 24 33.15 54.12 12.26
CA SER A 24 34.25 54.40 11.32
C SER A 24 35.49 53.59 11.71
N ASN A 25 36.10 53.01 10.66
CA ASN A 25 37.41 53.35 10.11
C ASN A 25 38.62 53.04 11.03
N ASP A 26 39.69 52.54 10.58
CA ASP A 26 40.46 52.57 9.31
C ASP A 26 41.62 51.56 9.34
N SER A 27 41.92 51.02 8.15
CA SER A 27 43.23 50.84 7.46
C SER A 27 44.49 50.47 8.27
N ASN A 28 45.27 49.52 7.82
CA ASN A 28 46.35 49.65 6.85
C ASN A 28 47.18 48.35 6.67
N ASP A 29 47.33 47.99 5.45
CA ASP A 29 48.55 47.59 4.71
C ASP A 29 49.72 46.95 5.47
N ASN A 30 50.18 45.81 5.02
CA ASN A 30 51.39 45.77 4.20
C ASN A 30 51.71 44.38 3.60
N GLU A 31 52.16 44.47 2.37
CA GLU A 31 52.82 43.63 1.40
C GLU A 31 53.76 42.54 1.94
N GLY A 32 53.88 41.51 1.11
CA GLY A 32 55.13 40.80 0.96
C GLY A 32 55.01 39.33 0.51
N SER A 33 54.90 39.15 -0.78
CA SER A 33 55.64 38.32 -1.75
C SER A 33 56.01 36.88 -1.42
N ASP A 34 55.70 36.10 -2.47
CA ASP A 34 56.45 35.05 -3.14
C ASP A 34 56.36 33.57 -2.73
N ASP A 35 55.71 32.89 -3.63
CA ASP A 35 56.21 31.73 -4.41
C ASP A 35 56.36 30.37 -3.66
N ALA A 36 55.52 29.43 -4.05
CA ALA A 36 55.91 28.12 -4.54
C ALA A 36 54.71 27.19 -4.79
N THR A 37 54.62 26.86 -6.07
CA THR A 37 53.96 25.70 -6.66
C THR A 37 53.85 24.45 -5.80
N GLY A 38 52.63 23.95 -5.68
CA GLY A 38 52.31 22.61 -5.25
C GLY A 38 50.93 22.22 -5.77
N ASN A 39 50.95 21.59 -6.95
CA ASN A 39 49.81 20.86 -7.49
C ASN A 39 49.52 19.70 -6.53
N ASP A 40 48.41 19.74 -5.85
CA ASP A 40 47.84 18.57 -5.21
C ASP A 40 46.40 18.44 -5.72
N ASP A 41 46.27 17.56 -6.68
CA ASP A 41 45.02 17.16 -7.32
C ASP A 41 44.31 16.18 -6.36
N THR A 42 43.72 16.70 -5.32
CA THR A 42 42.76 15.95 -4.50
C THR A 42 41.40 16.10 -5.17
N THR A 43 41.05 15.11 -5.99
CA THR A 43 39.66 14.81 -6.25
C THR A 43 38.99 14.55 -4.89
N GLU A 44 38.31 15.56 -4.40
CA GLU A 44 37.30 15.37 -3.37
C GLU A 44 36.25 14.43 -3.97
N ASN A 45 36.29 13.18 -3.53
CA ASN A 45 35.12 12.32 -3.56
C ASN A 45 34.14 12.98 -2.57
N ASP A 46 33.20 13.69 -3.12
CA ASP A 46 32.00 14.12 -2.41
C ASP A 46 31.13 12.87 -2.17
N ASN A 47 31.55 12.04 -1.23
CA ASN A 47 30.67 11.13 -0.56
C ASN A 47 29.85 12.01 0.39
N GLY A 48 28.73 12.51 -0.09
CA GLY A 48 27.76 13.21 0.73
C GLY A 48 27.40 12.33 1.93
N GLU A 49 28.02 12.62 3.07
CA GLU A 49 27.64 12.02 4.36
C GLU A 49 26.23 12.49 4.63
N GLN A 50 25.24 11.58 4.50
CA GLN A 50 23.84 11.91 4.80
C GLN A 50 23.75 12.45 6.23
N THR A 51 23.14 13.62 6.39
CA THR A 51 22.96 14.26 7.69
C THR A 51 22.10 13.37 8.59
N LYS A 52 22.63 13.04 9.77
CA LYS A 52 21.90 12.30 10.80
C LYS A 52 21.29 13.27 11.79
N GLY A 53 20.01 13.06 12.11
CA GLY A 53 19.29 13.84 13.10
C GLY A 53 17.99 14.45 12.56
N GLY A 54 17.33 15.22 13.41
CA GLY A 54 16.10 15.93 13.07
C GLY A 54 14.82 15.10 13.25
N THR A 55 13.69 15.73 12.93
CA THR A 55 12.35 15.17 13.09
C THR A 55 11.60 15.20 11.78
N LEU A 56 11.14 14.03 11.31
CA LEU A 56 10.29 13.89 10.13
C LEU A 56 8.81 13.98 10.54
N LYS A 57 8.06 14.91 9.94
CA LYS A 57 6.65 15.14 10.23
C LYS A 57 5.80 14.76 9.04
N ILE A 58 4.98 13.74 9.21
CA ILE A 58 4.17 13.12 8.17
C ILE A 58 2.69 13.39 8.47
N ALA A 59 1.96 14.00 7.53
CA ALA A 59 0.53 14.19 7.63
C ALA A 59 -0.21 13.04 6.95
N ILE A 60 -0.92 12.23 7.75
CA ILE A 60 -1.75 11.10 7.27
C ILE A 60 -3.23 11.48 7.27
N ASP A 61 -3.99 10.91 6.35
CA ASP A 61 -5.43 11.15 6.17
C ASP A 61 -6.30 10.27 7.07
N ALA A 62 -5.81 9.08 7.44
CA ALA A 62 -6.54 8.12 8.26
C ALA A 62 -5.66 7.54 9.37
N ALA A 63 -6.21 7.40 10.55
CA ALA A 63 -5.54 6.72 11.66
C ALA A 63 -5.49 5.20 11.41
N PRO A 64 -4.39 4.51 11.80
CA PRO A 64 -4.40 3.06 11.82
C PRO A 64 -5.45 2.54 12.82
N PRO A 65 -6.27 1.54 12.43
CA PRO A 65 -7.26 0.97 13.33
C PRO A 65 -6.62 0.17 14.47
N THR A 66 -5.42 -0.33 14.24
CA THR A 66 -4.60 -1.10 15.17
C THR A 66 -3.12 -1.04 14.73
N LEU A 67 -2.21 -1.31 15.65
CA LEU A 67 -0.80 -1.56 15.35
C LEU A 67 -0.44 -3.05 15.54
N ASP A 68 -1.43 -3.91 15.67
CA ASP A 68 -1.29 -5.35 15.66
C ASP A 68 -1.33 -5.86 14.22
N GLN A 69 -0.17 -5.92 13.60
CA GLN A 69 0.03 -6.04 12.16
C GLN A 69 -0.74 -7.21 11.49
N PRO A 70 -0.75 -8.44 12.04
CA PRO A 70 -1.47 -9.57 11.43
C PRO A 70 -2.99 -9.39 11.37
N THR A 71 -3.55 -8.53 12.22
CA THR A 71 -5.02 -8.41 12.38
C THR A 71 -5.65 -7.39 11.44
N SER A 72 -4.86 -6.62 10.68
CA SER A 72 -5.37 -5.53 9.85
C SER A 72 -4.83 -5.55 8.42
N THR A 73 -5.72 -5.37 7.45
CA THR A 73 -5.36 -5.16 6.03
C THR A 73 -5.27 -3.67 5.65
N ALA A 74 -5.51 -2.75 6.60
CA ALA A 74 -5.50 -1.32 6.36
C ALA A 74 -4.08 -0.81 6.02
N THR A 75 -3.98 0.02 4.97
CA THR A 75 -2.69 0.62 4.56
C THR A 75 -2.08 1.49 5.66
N ALA A 76 -2.91 2.24 6.40
CA ALA A 76 -2.44 3.05 7.53
C ALA A 76 -1.79 2.19 8.64
N ALA A 77 -2.32 0.99 8.93
CA ALA A 77 -1.71 0.06 9.89
C ALA A 77 -0.38 -0.48 9.35
N ARG A 78 -0.34 -0.91 8.08
CA ARG A 78 0.88 -1.38 7.41
C ARG A 78 2.00 -0.34 7.49
N ASP A 79 1.72 0.91 7.09
CA ASP A 79 2.74 1.96 7.00
C ASP A 79 3.22 2.41 8.37
N ALA A 80 2.34 2.42 9.38
CA ALA A 80 2.69 2.72 10.77
C ALA A 80 3.54 1.61 11.41
N THR A 81 3.26 0.34 11.12
CA THR A 81 3.89 -0.80 11.80
C THR A 81 5.21 -1.24 11.18
N ARG A 82 5.47 -0.95 9.89
CA ARG A 82 6.72 -1.33 9.22
C ARG A 82 7.97 -0.65 9.79
N LEU A 83 7.80 0.43 10.55
CA LEU A 83 8.89 1.08 11.30
C LEU A 83 9.29 0.30 12.54
N ILE A 84 8.34 -0.45 13.12
CA ILE A 84 8.46 -1.16 14.40
C ILE A 84 8.87 -2.62 14.20
N PHE A 85 8.19 -3.30 13.24
CA PHE A 85 8.30 -4.74 13.07
C PHE A 85 9.02 -5.10 11.77
N GLU A 86 9.79 -6.17 11.85
CA GLU A 86 10.34 -6.85 10.69
C GLU A 86 9.88 -8.31 10.67
N SER A 87 9.88 -8.91 9.49
CA SER A 87 9.50 -10.31 9.24
C SER A 87 10.73 -11.18 8.95
N LEU A 88 10.57 -12.49 8.93
CA LEU A 88 11.63 -13.41 8.51
C LEU A 88 12.05 -13.17 7.07
N VAL A 89 11.06 -12.97 6.22
CA VAL A 89 11.16 -12.74 4.77
C VAL A 89 10.47 -11.43 4.44
N THR A 90 11.03 -10.65 3.56
CA THR A 90 10.44 -9.40 3.05
C THR A 90 10.51 -9.37 1.53
N THR A 91 10.09 -8.28 0.91
CA THR A 91 9.98 -8.15 -0.54
C THR A 91 11.00 -7.13 -1.06
N ASN A 92 11.76 -7.49 -2.09
CA ASN A 92 12.63 -6.55 -2.80
C ASN A 92 11.83 -5.67 -3.78
N SER A 93 12.48 -4.76 -4.50
CA SER A 93 11.86 -3.84 -5.47
C SER A 93 11.19 -4.53 -6.67
N LYS A 94 11.49 -5.82 -6.90
CA LYS A 94 10.87 -6.66 -7.93
C LYS A 94 9.74 -7.53 -7.41
N PHE A 95 9.35 -7.33 -6.15
CA PHE A 95 8.39 -8.17 -5.43
C PHE A 95 8.84 -9.64 -5.26
N GLU A 96 10.14 -9.90 -5.30
CA GLU A 96 10.69 -11.22 -4.99
C GLU A 96 10.88 -11.36 -3.47
N PRO A 97 10.55 -12.53 -2.88
CA PRO A 97 10.79 -12.77 -1.46
C PRO A 97 12.28 -12.94 -1.17
N VAL A 98 12.78 -12.19 -0.20
CA VAL A 98 14.18 -12.23 0.23
C VAL A 98 14.29 -12.27 1.77
N PRO A 99 15.34 -12.90 2.34
CA PRO A 99 15.54 -12.93 3.78
C PRO A 99 15.67 -11.54 4.40
N MET A 100 15.06 -11.33 5.59
CA MET A 100 15.21 -10.10 6.39
C MET A 100 15.72 -10.40 7.80
N LEU A 101 14.92 -10.99 8.70
CA LEU A 101 15.37 -11.51 9.99
C LEU A 101 15.96 -12.92 9.87
N ALA A 102 15.60 -13.66 8.83
CA ALA A 102 16.33 -14.85 8.44
C ALA A 102 17.71 -14.46 7.88
N GLU A 103 18.74 -15.20 8.27
CA GLU A 103 20.06 -15.17 7.62
C GLU A 103 20.03 -15.97 6.33
N SER A 104 19.47 -17.20 6.38
CA SER A 104 19.21 -18.03 5.21
C SER A 104 17.93 -18.85 5.38
N ILE A 105 17.37 -19.28 4.24
CA ILE A 105 16.20 -20.15 4.17
C ILE A 105 16.49 -21.22 3.13
N ASP A 106 16.54 -22.46 3.56
CA ASP A 106 16.88 -23.61 2.73
C ASP A 106 15.70 -24.57 2.63
N THR A 107 15.37 -25.03 1.42
CA THR A 107 14.39 -26.10 1.15
C THR A 107 14.81 -26.91 -0.07
N GLU A 108 14.53 -28.21 -0.08
CA GLU A 108 14.75 -29.08 -1.24
C GLU A 108 13.43 -29.54 -1.88
N ASP A 109 12.31 -29.38 -1.15
CA ASP A 109 11.03 -29.98 -1.48
C ASP A 109 9.84 -29.00 -1.45
N ASN A 110 10.08 -27.71 -1.21
CA ASN A 110 9.07 -26.68 -0.98
C ASN A 110 8.04 -27.04 0.11
N LYS A 111 8.41 -27.95 1.01
CA LYS A 111 7.58 -28.45 2.10
C LYS A 111 8.23 -28.26 3.46
N THR A 112 9.53 -28.60 3.55
CA THR A 112 10.32 -28.44 4.75
C THR A 112 11.32 -27.32 4.54
N TYR A 113 11.23 -26.29 5.36
CA TYR A 113 12.10 -25.11 5.30
C TYR A 113 12.96 -25.05 6.55
N THR A 114 14.28 -25.02 6.36
CA THR A 114 15.23 -24.72 7.43
C THR A 114 15.57 -23.24 7.40
N ILE A 115 15.18 -22.52 8.45
CA ILE A 115 15.30 -21.06 8.55
C ILE A 115 16.35 -20.75 9.61
N LYS A 116 17.50 -20.24 9.20
CA LYS A 116 18.53 -19.74 10.11
C LYS A 116 18.28 -18.28 10.40
N LEU A 117 18.31 -17.91 11.67
CA LEU A 117 18.07 -16.54 12.13
C LEU A 117 19.38 -15.76 12.19
N ARG A 118 19.31 -14.45 11.94
CA ARG A 118 20.42 -13.53 12.20
C ARG A 118 20.70 -13.47 13.70
N GLU A 119 21.95 -13.67 14.08
CA GLU A 119 22.39 -13.57 15.47
C GLU A 119 22.56 -12.09 15.89
N GLY A 120 22.36 -11.79 17.17
CA GLY A 120 22.57 -10.45 17.76
C GLY A 120 21.45 -9.44 17.47
N VAL A 121 20.38 -9.81 16.75
CA VAL A 121 19.22 -8.96 16.56
C VAL A 121 18.49 -8.77 17.88
N LYS A 122 18.25 -7.52 18.26
CA LYS A 122 17.55 -7.19 19.51
C LYS A 122 16.18 -6.59 19.22
N PHE A 123 15.23 -6.92 20.07
CA PHE A 123 13.97 -6.20 20.18
C PHE A 123 14.14 -4.84 20.87
N HIS A 124 13.17 -3.95 20.72
CA HIS A 124 13.17 -2.62 21.34
C HIS A 124 13.27 -2.65 22.88
N ASN A 125 12.92 -3.76 23.52
CA ASN A 125 13.12 -3.97 24.98
C ASN A 125 14.54 -4.47 25.34
N GLY A 126 15.43 -4.61 24.36
CA GLY A 126 16.82 -5.06 24.54
C GLY A 126 17.01 -6.57 24.62
N LYS A 127 15.93 -7.39 24.59
CA LYS A 127 16.01 -8.86 24.50
C LYS A 127 16.51 -9.25 23.12
N GLU A 128 17.42 -10.22 23.05
CA GLU A 128 17.86 -10.80 21.77
C GLU A 128 16.80 -11.75 21.22
N MET A 129 16.51 -11.63 19.92
CA MET A 129 15.58 -12.50 19.20
C MET A 129 16.10 -13.93 19.12
N LYS A 130 15.24 -14.90 19.42
CA LYS A 130 15.53 -16.34 19.37
C LYS A 130 14.41 -17.10 18.63
N ALA A 131 14.67 -18.39 18.37
CA ALA A 131 13.73 -19.29 17.71
C ALA A 131 12.36 -19.32 18.39
N GLU A 132 12.30 -19.29 19.74
CA GLU A 132 11.04 -19.28 20.48
C GLU A 132 10.16 -18.06 20.20
N ASP A 133 10.77 -16.88 19.96
CA ASP A 133 10.06 -15.64 19.62
C ASP A 133 9.49 -15.72 18.22
N VAL A 134 10.27 -16.27 17.29
CA VAL A 134 9.87 -16.50 15.90
C VAL A 134 8.69 -17.46 15.84
N ILE A 135 8.79 -18.62 16.52
CA ILE A 135 7.72 -19.63 16.52
C ILE A 135 6.42 -19.02 17.06
N ALA A 136 6.46 -18.36 18.21
CA ALA A 136 5.28 -17.71 18.79
C ALA A 136 4.68 -16.66 17.84
N SER A 137 5.51 -15.85 17.15
CA SER A 137 5.06 -14.85 16.19
C SER A 137 4.42 -15.47 14.96
N MET A 138 5.01 -16.52 14.40
CA MET A 138 4.49 -17.20 13.21
C MET A 138 3.20 -17.97 13.51
N GLU A 139 3.10 -18.66 14.64
CA GLU A 139 1.87 -19.31 15.10
C GLU A 139 0.74 -18.29 15.24
N ARG A 140 1.02 -17.15 15.87
CA ARG A 140 0.05 -16.05 15.99
C ARG A 140 -0.35 -15.47 14.63
N TRP A 141 0.60 -15.31 13.71
CA TRP A 141 0.32 -14.85 12.35
C TRP A 141 -0.64 -15.79 11.62
N LEU A 142 -0.46 -17.11 11.75
CA LEU A 142 -1.37 -18.12 11.19
C LEU A 142 -2.79 -18.04 11.78
N GLU A 143 -2.91 -17.70 13.07
CA GLU A 143 -4.21 -17.58 13.74
C GLU A 143 -4.97 -16.30 13.36
N GLN A 144 -4.24 -15.18 13.14
CA GLN A 144 -4.84 -13.86 13.01
C GLN A 144 -4.96 -13.37 11.56
N SER A 145 -4.09 -13.85 10.67
CA SER A 145 -4.01 -13.36 9.30
C SER A 145 -4.97 -14.09 8.37
N SER A 146 -5.62 -13.34 7.49
CA SER A 146 -6.49 -13.90 6.44
C SER A 146 -5.76 -14.21 5.13
N ILE A 147 -4.49 -13.82 4.99
CA ILE A 147 -3.72 -13.99 3.76
C ILE A 147 -2.92 -15.30 3.68
N THR A 148 -2.88 -16.07 4.76
CA THR A 148 -2.11 -17.33 4.82
C THR A 148 -2.65 -18.41 3.89
N GLY A 149 -3.91 -18.31 3.48
CA GLY A 149 -4.56 -19.23 2.55
C GLY A 149 -4.55 -20.68 3.03
N ASN A 150 -4.58 -21.62 2.08
CA ASN A 150 -4.53 -23.05 2.38
C ASN A 150 -3.08 -23.56 2.59
N ILE A 151 -2.06 -22.78 2.23
CA ILE A 151 -0.64 -23.18 2.25
C ILE A 151 -0.20 -23.60 3.63
N PHE A 152 -0.63 -22.85 4.67
CA PHE A 152 -0.18 -23.06 6.05
C PHE A 152 -1.18 -23.82 6.91
N VAL A 153 -2.23 -24.41 6.34
CA VAL A 153 -3.18 -25.23 7.10
C VAL A 153 -2.42 -26.42 7.72
N ASP A 154 -2.52 -26.54 9.05
CA ASP A 154 -1.82 -27.55 9.85
C ASP A 154 -0.28 -27.53 9.69
N ALA A 155 0.31 -26.43 9.24
CA ALA A 155 1.76 -26.25 9.22
C ALA A 155 2.31 -26.22 10.65
N THR A 156 3.53 -26.72 10.84
CA THR A 156 4.19 -26.76 12.15
C THR A 156 5.50 -25.98 12.12
N TRP A 157 5.74 -25.27 13.23
CA TRP A 157 6.96 -24.54 13.50
C TRP A 157 7.67 -25.18 14.67
N THR A 158 8.94 -25.59 14.50
CA THR A 158 9.72 -26.25 15.57
C THR A 158 11.10 -25.63 15.69
N GLU A 159 11.61 -25.58 16.91
CA GLU A 159 12.97 -25.15 17.22
C GLU A 159 13.94 -26.33 17.01
N GLU A 160 14.93 -26.14 16.14
CA GLU A 160 16.08 -27.07 16.06
C GLU A 160 17.20 -26.65 17.05
N ASP A 161 17.47 -25.36 17.12
CA ASP A 161 18.34 -24.72 18.12
C ASP A 161 17.92 -23.24 18.32
N GLU A 162 18.64 -22.47 19.16
CA GLU A 162 18.32 -21.08 19.50
C GLU A 162 18.15 -20.15 18.29
N TYR A 163 18.79 -20.47 17.15
CA TYR A 163 18.80 -19.63 15.93
C TYR A 163 18.35 -20.39 14.69
N THR A 164 17.79 -21.59 14.87
CA THR A 164 17.29 -22.36 13.73
C THR A 164 15.86 -22.82 13.97
N VAL A 165 14.98 -22.45 13.06
CA VAL A 165 13.56 -22.81 13.05
C VAL A 165 13.27 -23.67 11.84
N ILE A 166 12.50 -24.74 12.03
CA ILE A 166 11.99 -25.61 10.97
C ILE A 166 10.51 -25.32 10.77
N LEU A 167 10.12 -24.94 9.55
CA LEU A 167 8.75 -24.93 9.09
C LEU A 167 8.49 -26.22 8.32
N GLU A 168 7.44 -26.95 8.67
CA GLU A 168 6.97 -28.11 7.94
C GLU A 168 5.51 -27.88 7.49
N LEU A 169 5.29 -27.88 6.17
CA LEU A 169 3.97 -27.80 5.55
C LEU A 169 3.37 -29.19 5.39
N VAL A 170 2.05 -29.29 5.31
CA VAL A 170 1.34 -30.54 4.97
C VAL A 170 1.53 -30.94 3.52
N GLU A 171 1.38 -29.96 2.61
CA GLU A 171 1.63 -30.11 1.17
C GLU A 171 2.74 -29.14 0.74
N PRO A 172 3.56 -29.51 -0.26
CA PRO A 172 4.58 -28.59 -0.77
C PRO A 172 3.94 -27.38 -1.46
N SER A 173 4.57 -26.20 -1.32
CA SER A 173 4.11 -24.99 -2.02
C SER A 173 5.27 -24.08 -2.41
N THR A 174 5.33 -23.70 -3.69
CA THR A 174 6.29 -22.72 -4.20
C THR A 174 5.95 -21.28 -3.76
N LEU A 175 4.74 -21.04 -3.25
CA LEU A 175 4.26 -19.72 -2.83
C LEU A 175 4.53 -19.40 -1.35
N THR A 176 5.16 -20.29 -0.63
CA THR A 176 5.39 -20.17 0.83
C THR A 176 6.12 -18.86 1.16
N LEU A 177 7.24 -18.59 0.50
CA LEU A 177 8.06 -17.42 0.79
C LEU A 177 7.38 -16.12 0.32
N ASP A 178 6.70 -16.13 -0.83
CA ASP A 178 5.92 -14.98 -1.31
C ASP A 178 4.81 -14.60 -0.33
N THR A 179 4.13 -15.60 0.24
CA THR A 179 3.08 -15.37 1.25
C THR A 179 3.67 -14.82 2.55
N MET A 180 4.80 -15.35 3.01
CA MET A 180 5.51 -14.87 4.21
C MET A 180 6.09 -13.46 4.02
N ALA A 181 6.46 -13.07 2.80
CA ALA A 181 7.01 -11.77 2.45
C ALA A 181 5.95 -10.67 2.28
N SER A 182 4.67 -11.04 2.29
CA SER A 182 3.59 -10.08 2.08
C SER A 182 3.63 -8.93 3.06
N ALA A 183 3.65 -7.69 2.54
CA ALA A 183 3.58 -6.49 3.37
C ALA A 183 2.18 -6.28 3.98
N LYS A 184 1.15 -6.93 3.40
CA LYS A 184 -0.23 -6.90 3.90
C LYS A 184 -0.38 -7.95 5.00
N GLN A 185 -0.84 -7.57 6.18
CA GLN A 185 -0.90 -8.46 7.35
C GLN A 185 0.43 -9.17 7.61
N ALA A 186 1.54 -8.44 7.53
CA ALA A 186 2.88 -9.01 7.59
C ALA A 186 3.13 -9.78 8.91
N ALA A 187 3.96 -10.83 8.80
CA ALA A 187 4.37 -11.67 9.92
C ALA A 187 5.46 -10.97 10.75
N GLY A 188 5.12 -9.87 11.42
CA GLY A 188 6.06 -9.14 12.27
C GLY A 188 6.52 -9.96 13.47
N ILE A 189 7.83 -10.09 13.64
CA ILE A 189 8.42 -10.84 14.74
C ILE A 189 8.46 -9.98 16.00
N MET A 190 8.00 -10.53 17.12
CA MET A 190 7.93 -9.85 18.41
C MET A 190 8.29 -10.80 19.57
N PRO A 191 8.64 -10.28 20.75
CA PRO A 191 8.98 -11.14 21.90
C PRO A 191 7.81 -12.07 22.26
N LYS A 192 8.11 -13.31 22.54
CA LYS A 192 7.14 -14.34 22.94
C LYS A 192 6.25 -13.87 24.09
N GLU A 193 6.82 -13.19 25.08
CA GLU A 193 6.09 -12.69 26.25
C GLU A 193 5.04 -11.61 25.87
N VAL A 194 5.26 -10.83 24.81
CA VAL A 194 4.29 -9.87 24.28
C VAL A 194 3.08 -10.62 23.69
N ILE A 195 3.36 -11.70 22.96
CA ILE A 195 2.32 -12.55 22.36
C ILE A 195 1.52 -13.27 23.44
N GLU A 196 2.19 -13.86 24.43
CA GLU A 196 1.55 -14.57 25.55
C GLU A 196 0.68 -13.63 26.42
N SER A 197 1.01 -12.34 26.44
CA SER A 197 0.23 -11.31 27.15
C SER A 197 -0.94 -10.73 26.34
N ALA A 198 -1.06 -11.08 25.05
CA ALA A 198 -2.12 -10.54 24.19
C ALA A 198 -3.51 -10.88 24.74
N SER A 199 -4.41 -9.93 24.62
CA SER A 199 -5.81 -10.07 24.99
C SER A 199 -6.71 -10.32 23.75
N ALA A 200 -8.01 -10.43 23.97
CA ALA A 200 -8.98 -10.47 22.87
C ALA A 200 -8.95 -9.20 21.99
N ASP A 201 -8.44 -8.07 22.52
CA ASP A 201 -8.29 -6.81 21.79
C ASP A 201 -6.91 -6.71 21.08
N GLY A 202 -6.13 -7.78 21.04
CA GLY A 202 -4.82 -7.86 20.42
C GLY A 202 -3.65 -7.62 21.40
N ILE A 203 -2.45 -7.38 20.85
CA ILE A 203 -1.25 -7.03 21.62
C ILE A 203 -1.39 -5.64 22.25
N GLN A 204 -0.78 -5.46 23.40
CA GLN A 204 -0.84 -4.19 24.15
C GLN A 204 0.51 -3.44 24.14
N GLU A 205 1.60 -4.11 23.78
CA GLU A 205 2.93 -3.55 23.66
C GLU A 205 3.43 -3.77 22.23
N TYR A 206 3.93 -2.70 21.62
CA TYR A 206 4.40 -2.72 20.23
C TYR A 206 5.92 -2.78 20.20
N ILE A 207 6.46 -3.95 20.48
CA ILE A 207 7.89 -4.23 20.60
C ILE A 207 8.31 -5.11 19.42
N GLY A 208 9.09 -4.55 18.51
CA GLY A 208 9.64 -5.25 17.35
C GLY A 208 11.15 -5.13 17.27
N THR A 209 11.71 -5.43 16.10
CA THR A 209 13.14 -5.37 15.79
C THR A 209 13.49 -4.22 14.84
N GLY A 210 12.51 -3.41 14.42
CA GLY A 210 12.66 -2.41 13.38
C GLY A 210 13.55 -1.22 13.76
N PRO A 211 13.91 -0.37 12.77
CA PRO A 211 14.83 0.75 12.96
C PRO A 211 14.29 1.87 13.85
N PHE A 212 12.99 1.88 14.10
CA PHE A 212 12.34 2.85 14.99
C PHE A 212 11.47 2.14 16.02
N GLU A 213 11.45 2.68 17.24
CA GLU A 213 10.57 2.21 18.32
C GLU A 213 9.43 3.21 18.57
N LEU A 214 8.24 2.68 18.88
CA LEU A 214 7.07 3.49 19.20
C LEU A 214 7.23 4.11 20.59
N VAL A 215 7.18 5.44 20.67
CA VAL A 215 7.21 6.21 21.92
C VAL A 215 5.82 6.39 22.48
N GLU A 216 4.89 6.82 21.61
CA GLU A 216 3.52 7.15 22.01
C GLU A 216 2.57 7.00 20.81
N TRP A 217 1.39 6.46 21.07
CA TRP A 217 0.26 6.54 20.17
C TRP A 217 -0.89 7.29 20.85
N ARG A 218 -1.10 8.52 20.43
CA ARG A 218 -2.30 9.30 20.80
C ARG A 218 -3.37 9.11 19.75
N GLN A 219 -4.34 8.30 20.06
CA GLN A 219 -5.48 8.06 19.16
C GLN A 219 -6.08 9.40 18.70
N ASP A 220 -6.44 9.44 17.41
CA ASP A 220 -7.00 10.62 16.73
C ASP A 220 -6.10 11.87 16.72
N GLN A 221 -4.81 11.76 17.04
CA GLN A 221 -3.86 12.86 17.02
C GLN A 221 -2.56 12.51 16.29
N TYR A 222 -1.77 11.59 16.83
CA TYR A 222 -0.49 11.22 16.22
C TYR A 222 0.07 9.89 16.73
N LEU A 223 1.01 9.34 15.93
CA LEU A 223 1.97 8.34 16.39
C LEU A 223 3.35 9.00 16.44
N HIS A 224 4.11 8.72 17.48
CA HIS A 224 5.46 9.23 17.68
C HIS A 224 6.43 8.06 17.78
N TYR A 225 7.44 8.08 16.95
CA TYR A 225 8.53 7.10 16.91
C TYR A 225 9.85 7.81 17.17
N LYS A 226 10.80 7.08 17.75
CA LYS A 226 12.20 7.50 17.85
C LYS A 226 13.11 6.42 17.28
N ARG A 227 14.29 6.82 16.85
CA ARG A 227 15.34 5.91 16.40
C ARG A 227 15.64 4.88 17.48
N TYR A 228 15.79 3.62 17.05
CA TYR A 228 16.29 2.56 17.91
C TYR A 228 17.81 2.45 17.79
N GLU A 229 18.54 2.83 18.82
CA GLU A 229 20.01 2.94 18.79
C GLU A 229 20.72 1.58 18.68
N ASP A 230 20.10 0.50 19.18
CA ASP A 230 20.64 -0.87 19.12
C ASP A 230 20.18 -1.63 17.86
N TYR A 231 19.57 -0.95 16.87
CA TYR A 231 19.15 -1.58 15.61
C TYR A 231 20.34 -2.19 14.86
N LEU A 232 20.20 -3.44 14.43
CA LEU A 232 21.20 -4.17 13.65
C LEU A 232 20.79 -4.21 12.16
N PRO A 233 21.27 -3.29 11.31
CA PRO A 233 20.93 -3.31 9.88
C PRO A 233 21.51 -4.53 9.16
N ARG A 234 20.97 -4.84 7.97
CA ARG A 234 21.63 -5.73 7.02
C ARG A 234 22.80 -5.00 6.33
N GLU A 235 23.72 -5.78 5.73
CA GLU A 235 24.86 -5.21 5.02
C GLU A 235 24.57 -4.97 3.52
N GLU A 236 23.55 -5.67 2.96
CA GLU A 236 23.16 -5.55 1.57
C GLU A 236 22.57 -4.17 1.30
N GLU A 237 22.79 -3.64 0.09
CA GLU A 237 22.22 -2.37 -0.34
C GLU A 237 20.68 -2.36 -0.23
N PRO A 238 20.06 -1.21 0.06
CA PRO A 238 18.61 -1.08 0.08
C PRO A 238 17.96 -1.51 -1.23
N ASP A 239 16.92 -2.33 -1.15
CA ASP A 239 16.18 -2.81 -2.32
C ASP A 239 14.71 -3.05 -1.94
N GLY A 240 13.84 -2.07 -2.19
CA GLY A 240 12.44 -2.07 -1.77
C GLY A 240 12.30 -2.11 -0.25
N LEU A 241 11.66 -3.18 0.29
CA LEU A 241 11.54 -3.37 1.75
C LEU A 241 12.73 -4.12 2.35
N ALA A 242 13.67 -4.57 1.52
CA ALA A 242 14.81 -5.40 1.86
C ALA A 242 16.10 -4.59 2.01
N GLY A 243 17.18 -5.30 2.40
CA GLY A 243 18.51 -4.73 2.51
C GLY A 243 18.69 -3.82 3.72
N LYS A 244 19.63 -2.91 3.59
CA LYS A 244 20.07 -2.02 4.68
C LYS A 244 18.98 -0.98 4.99
N LYS A 245 18.57 -0.94 6.25
CA LYS A 245 17.68 0.11 6.79
C LYS A 245 18.47 0.94 7.79
N GLU A 246 18.47 2.24 7.63
CA GLU A 246 19.11 3.17 8.56
C GLU A 246 18.07 4.16 9.08
N ALA A 247 18.01 4.34 10.39
CA ALA A 247 17.25 5.40 11.02
C ALA A 247 18.11 6.68 11.03
N LEU A 248 18.04 7.48 9.96
CA LEU A 248 18.85 8.68 9.83
C LEU A 248 18.26 9.86 10.62
N VAL A 249 16.92 9.99 10.70
CA VAL A 249 16.24 10.97 11.55
C VAL A 249 16.17 10.48 13.00
N ASP A 250 16.07 11.39 13.96
CA ASP A 250 15.94 11.04 15.38
C ASP A 250 14.52 10.62 15.73
N GLU A 251 13.52 11.31 15.16
CA GLU A 251 12.11 11.13 15.47
C GLU A 251 11.26 11.17 14.21
N ILE A 252 10.16 10.40 14.21
CA ILE A 252 9.12 10.43 13.18
C ILE A 252 7.77 10.66 13.86
N TYR A 253 6.98 11.61 13.35
CA TYR A 253 5.60 11.82 13.76
C TYR A 253 4.66 11.57 12.59
N PHE A 254 3.67 10.71 12.79
CA PHE A 254 2.52 10.58 11.91
C PHE A 254 1.36 11.36 12.51
N TYR A 255 1.12 12.57 12.02
CA TYR A 255 0.01 13.41 12.45
C TYR A 255 -1.26 13.06 11.70
N LEU A 256 -2.36 12.80 12.42
CA LEU A 256 -3.66 12.60 11.81
C LEU A 256 -4.26 13.94 11.38
N VAL A 257 -4.36 14.16 10.08
CA VAL A 257 -4.87 15.39 9.46
C VAL A 257 -5.90 14.99 8.39
N PRO A 258 -7.16 14.65 8.77
CA PRO A 258 -8.16 14.15 7.82
C PRO A 258 -8.56 15.18 6.75
N ASP A 259 -8.54 16.48 7.09
CA ASP A 259 -8.87 17.55 6.15
C ASP A 259 -7.76 17.76 5.13
N THR A 260 -8.07 17.49 3.87
CA THR A 260 -7.15 17.59 2.73
C THR A 260 -6.54 18.97 2.56
N SER A 261 -7.35 20.03 2.72
CA SER A 261 -6.87 21.42 2.56
C SER A 261 -5.85 21.76 3.64
N THR A 262 -6.05 21.27 4.87
CA THR A 262 -5.12 21.43 5.98
C THR A 262 -3.81 20.68 5.71
N ARG A 263 -3.87 19.43 5.18
CA ARG A 263 -2.65 18.68 4.82
C ARG A 263 -1.82 19.41 3.77
N ILE A 264 -2.48 19.88 2.69
CA ILE A 264 -1.83 20.61 1.59
C ILE A 264 -1.21 21.92 2.12
N ALA A 265 -1.97 22.71 2.88
CA ALA A 265 -1.47 23.95 3.44
C ALA A 265 -0.29 23.73 4.40
N GLY A 266 -0.35 22.70 5.25
CA GLY A 266 0.73 22.34 6.17
C GLY A 266 2.01 21.91 5.44
N LEU A 267 1.89 21.14 4.36
CA LEU A 267 3.03 20.79 3.49
C LEU A 267 3.66 22.05 2.86
N GLN A 268 2.84 22.92 2.27
CA GLN A 268 3.31 24.14 1.61
C GLN A 268 3.97 25.15 2.55
N THR A 269 3.57 25.15 3.82
CA THR A 269 4.15 26.03 4.85
C THR A 269 5.31 25.41 5.61
N GLY A 270 5.61 24.12 5.36
CA GLY A 270 6.65 23.38 6.08
C GLY A 270 6.26 22.97 7.51
N GLU A 271 4.96 22.97 7.85
CA GLU A 271 4.45 22.37 9.08
C GLU A 271 4.61 20.85 9.05
N TYR A 272 4.38 20.26 7.87
CA TYR A 272 4.62 18.84 7.58
C TYR A 272 5.68 18.71 6.50
N ASP A 273 6.44 17.63 6.55
CA ASP A 273 7.51 17.31 5.62
C ASP A 273 7.05 16.36 4.51
N PHE A 274 6.04 15.55 4.80
CA PHE A 274 5.39 14.62 3.86
C PHE A 274 3.87 14.64 4.07
N ALA A 275 3.10 14.54 2.99
CA ALA A 275 1.64 14.48 3.03
C ALA A 275 1.09 13.31 2.19
N TYR A 276 0.27 12.47 2.85
CA TYR A 276 -0.49 11.39 2.20
C TYR A 276 -1.69 11.92 1.42
N SER A 277 -2.16 11.13 0.46
CA SER A 277 -3.47 11.28 -0.19
C SER A 277 -3.75 12.71 -0.67
N ILE A 278 -2.84 13.23 -1.49
CA ILE A 278 -3.05 14.50 -2.19
C ILE A 278 -3.99 14.24 -3.37
N PRO A 279 -5.08 15.01 -3.57
CA PRO A 279 -5.95 14.87 -4.72
C PRO A 279 -5.22 15.10 -6.05
N TYR A 280 -5.56 14.34 -7.07
CA TYR A 280 -4.89 14.40 -8.38
C TYR A 280 -5.06 15.75 -9.09
N ASP A 281 -6.12 16.50 -8.78
CA ASP A 281 -6.34 17.86 -9.29
C ASP A 281 -5.36 18.90 -8.72
N GLN A 282 -4.63 18.55 -7.66
CA GLN A 282 -3.59 19.39 -7.05
C GLN A 282 -2.18 19.13 -7.63
N TYR A 283 -2.04 18.14 -8.52
CA TYR A 283 -0.74 17.71 -9.06
C TYR A 283 0.05 18.88 -9.68
N ASP A 284 -0.55 19.61 -10.63
CA ASP A 284 0.11 20.72 -11.31
C ASP A 284 0.56 21.82 -10.32
N GLN A 285 -0.21 22.04 -9.27
CA GLN A 285 0.13 23.01 -8.22
C GLN A 285 1.33 22.53 -7.39
N MET A 286 1.37 21.25 -7.03
CA MET A 286 2.50 20.67 -6.27
C MET A 286 3.76 20.65 -7.13
N GLU A 287 3.67 20.12 -8.36
CA GLU A 287 4.78 20.02 -9.31
C GLU A 287 5.42 21.37 -9.63
N SER A 288 4.62 22.45 -9.69
CA SER A 288 5.11 23.81 -9.94
C SER A 288 5.73 24.48 -8.71
N ASN A 289 5.60 23.90 -7.52
CA ASN A 289 6.16 24.48 -6.30
C ASN A 289 7.65 24.13 -6.18
N PRO A 290 8.57 25.13 -6.11
CA PRO A 290 10.01 24.89 -6.06
C PRO A 290 10.48 24.14 -4.80
N ASP A 291 9.69 24.15 -3.74
CA ASP A 291 10.04 23.56 -2.43
C ASP A 291 9.42 22.18 -2.21
N ILE A 292 8.65 21.66 -3.18
CA ILE A 292 7.94 20.39 -3.07
C ILE A 292 8.41 19.43 -4.17
N GLU A 293 8.57 18.17 -3.81
CA GLU A 293 8.66 17.02 -4.72
C GLU A 293 7.34 16.25 -4.72
N THR A 294 7.03 15.68 -5.87
CA THR A 294 5.86 14.80 -6.06
C THR A 294 6.30 13.36 -6.26
N MET A 295 5.52 12.41 -5.75
CA MET A 295 5.78 11.00 -5.90
C MET A 295 4.53 10.28 -6.37
N LEU A 296 4.67 9.51 -7.45
CA LEU A 296 3.66 8.57 -7.95
C LEU A 296 4.14 7.15 -7.73
N THR A 297 3.29 6.31 -7.15
CA THR A 297 3.66 4.91 -6.87
C THR A 297 2.48 4.00 -7.18
N PRO A 298 2.69 2.86 -7.87
CA PRO A 298 1.64 1.88 -8.12
C PRO A 298 0.86 1.54 -6.84
N ASN A 299 -0.46 1.57 -6.92
CA ASN A 299 -1.32 1.41 -5.74
C ASN A 299 -2.29 0.25 -5.87
N ALA A 300 -3.16 0.30 -6.88
CA ALA A 300 -4.26 -0.65 -7.00
C ALA A 300 -4.80 -0.70 -8.44
N ASN A 301 -5.64 -1.70 -8.71
CA ASN A 301 -6.44 -1.78 -9.92
C ASN A 301 -7.88 -1.35 -9.65
N GLU A 302 -8.40 -0.44 -10.45
CA GLU A 302 -9.80 -0.02 -10.44
C GLU A 302 -10.66 -1.09 -11.10
N MET A 303 -11.79 -1.46 -10.49
CA MET A 303 -12.60 -2.59 -10.91
C MET A 303 -14.08 -2.28 -10.94
N LEU A 304 -14.78 -2.86 -11.91
CA LEU A 304 -16.23 -3.09 -11.86
C LEU A 304 -16.48 -4.54 -11.45
N VAL A 305 -17.06 -4.75 -10.29
CA VAL A 305 -17.36 -6.09 -9.73
C VAL A 305 -18.83 -6.44 -10.00
N PHE A 306 -19.09 -7.61 -10.55
CA PHE A 306 -20.44 -8.07 -10.86
C PHE A 306 -21.06 -8.90 -9.74
N ASN A 307 -22.36 -8.74 -9.54
CA ASN A 307 -23.16 -9.62 -8.71
C ASN A 307 -23.49 -10.93 -9.45
N LYS A 308 -22.85 -12.01 -9.04
CA LYS A 308 -23.09 -13.35 -9.60
C LYS A 308 -24.04 -14.21 -8.76
N VAL A 309 -24.54 -13.63 -7.66
CA VAL A 309 -25.48 -14.28 -6.74
C VAL A 309 -26.91 -14.01 -7.15
N GLN A 310 -27.22 -12.77 -7.54
CA GLN A 310 -28.57 -12.32 -7.83
C GLN A 310 -28.61 -11.23 -8.90
N GLY A 311 -29.75 -10.98 -9.53
CA GLY A 311 -29.94 -9.95 -10.54
C GLY A 311 -29.55 -10.37 -11.95
N ILE A 312 -29.63 -9.42 -12.88
CA ILE A 312 -29.38 -9.68 -14.30
C ILE A 312 -27.91 -9.93 -14.61
N SER A 313 -27.01 -9.45 -13.78
CA SER A 313 -25.56 -9.71 -13.90
C SER A 313 -25.15 -11.15 -13.57
N THR A 314 -26.08 -12.03 -13.13
CA THR A 314 -25.84 -13.47 -13.05
C THR A 314 -25.70 -14.11 -14.43
N ASP A 315 -26.28 -13.51 -15.48
CA ASP A 315 -26.10 -13.95 -16.85
C ASP A 315 -24.72 -13.50 -17.39
N TYR A 316 -23.90 -14.49 -17.80
CA TYR A 316 -22.57 -14.23 -18.37
C TYR A 316 -22.65 -13.32 -19.60
N LYS A 317 -23.64 -13.50 -20.51
CA LYS A 317 -23.77 -12.70 -21.73
C LYS A 317 -24.03 -11.21 -21.43
N ILE A 318 -24.73 -10.90 -20.34
CA ILE A 318 -24.90 -9.50 -19.88
C ILE A 318 -23.55 -8.92 -19.44
N ARG A 319 -22.77 -9.68 -18.68
CA ARG A 319 -21.43 -9.23 -18.25
C ARG A 319 -20.48 -9.09 -19.45
N GLU A 320 -20.52 -10.04 -20.39
CA GLU A 320 -19.75 -10.00 -21.64
C GLU A 320 -20.11 -8.77 -22.47
N ALA A 321 -21.40 -8.48 -22.66
CA ALA A 321 -21.85 -7.29 -23.38
C ALA A 321 -21.33 -6.00 -22.75
N ILE A 322 -21.38 -5.90 -21.43
CA ILE A 322 -20.83 -4.76 -20.69
C ILE A 322 -19.33 -4.64 -20.93
N ASN A 323 -18.58 -5.74 -20.75
CA ASN A 323 -17.14 -5.77 -20.96
C ASN A 323 -16.74 -5.32 -22.38
N VAL A 324 -17.40 -5.85 -23.40
CA VAL A 324 -17.12 -5.56 -24.81
C VAL A 324 -17.43 -4.10 -25.17
N GLY A 325 -18.48 -3.54 -24.56
CA GLY A 325 -18.98 -2.21 -24.92
C GLY A 325 -18.35 -1.04 -24.21
N LEU A 326 -17.67 -1.26 -23.08
CA LEU A 326 -17.05 -0.20 -22.31
C LEU A 326 -15.72 0.29 -22.92
N ASN A 327 -15.45 1.58 -22.75
CA ASN A 327 -14.18 2.23 -23.08
C ASN A 327 -13.42 2.53 -21.77
N TYR A 328 -12.41 1.71 -21.46
CA TYR A 328 -11.68 1.82 -20.20
C TYR A 328 -10.76 3.04 -20.17
N ASP A 329 -10.16 3.45 -21.31
CA ASP A 329 -9.32 4.64 -21.37
C ASP A 329 -10.11 5.91 -21.04
N GLU A 330 -11.34 6.05 -21.58
CA GLU A 330 -12.25 7.13 -21.23
C GLU A 330 -12.65 7.11 -19.75
N THR A 331 -12.88 5.90 -19.22
CA THR A 331 -13.25 5.71 -17.81
C THR A 331 -12.10 6.09 -16.88
N MET A 332 -10.88 5.62 -17.15
CA MET A 332 -9.69 5.94 -16.34
C MET A 332 -9.31 7.42 -16.46
N MET A 333 -9.43 8.01 -17.65
CA MET A 333 -9.17 9.45 -17.85
C MET A 333 -10.13 10.35 -17.07
N ALA A 334 -11.36 9.92 -16.84
CA ALA A 334 -12.31 10.67 -16.02
C ALA A 334 -11.99 10.60 -14.52
N ALA A 335 -11.43 9.50 -14.08
CA ALA A 335 -11.00 9.31 -12.69
C ALA A 335 -9.63 9.96 -12.41
N PHE A 336 -8.74 9.88 -13.40
CA PHE A 336 -7.33 10.29 -13.30
C PHE A 336 -6.98 11.21 -14.48
N PRO A 337 -7.01 12.53 -14.29
CA PRO A 337 -6.94 13.50 -15.40
C PRO A 337 -5.59 13.56 -16.11
N ASN A 338 -4.55 12.91 -15.59
CA ASN A 338 -3.23 12.79 -16.22
C ASN A 338 -2.93 11.31 -16.51
N LYS A 339 -2.38 11.05 -17.72
CA LYS A 339 -1.96 9.70 -18.15
C LYS A 339 -0.86 9.08 -17.28
N ASP A 340 -0.09 9.89 -16.56
CA ASP A 340 0.94 9.42 -15.64
C ASP A 340 0.34 8.81 -14.36
N PHE A 341 -0.96 9.03 -14.10
CA PHE A 341 -1.63 8.50 -12.92
C PHE A 341 -2.19 7.10 -13.10
N TYR A 342 -2.30 6.59 -14.31
CA TYR A 342 -2.89 5.28 -14.57
C TYR A 342 -2.29 4.58 -15.78
N TRP A 343 -2.52 3.29 -15.85
CA TRP A 343 -2.20 2.46 -17.01
C TRP A 343 -3.34 1.48 -17.29
N LEU A 344 -3.41 1.04 -18.54
CA LEU A 344 -4.35 0.00 -18.95
C LEU A 344 -3.62 -1.34 -18.99
N ASP A 345 -4.17 -2.33 -18.32
CA ASP A 345 -3.62 -3.69 -18.25
C ASP A 345 -4.74 -4.73 -18.11
N SER A 346 -4.61 -5.82 -18.86
CA SER A 346 -5.57 -6.94 -18.86
C SER A 346 -5.36 -7.91 -17.70
N GLY A 347 -4.25 -7.83 -16.99
CA GLY A 347 -3.92 -8.72 -15.88
C GLY A 347 -4.84 -8.52 -14.69
N TYR A 348 -5.27 -9.61 -14.05
CA TYR A 348 -5.92 -9.53 -12.73
C TYR A 348 -4.91 -9.34 -11.61
N MET A 349 -3.68 -9.85 -11.80
CA MET A 349 -2.53 -9.49 -10.98
C MET A 349 -1.93 -8.19 -11.47
N ASP A 350 -1.33 -7.43 -10.56
CA ASP A 350 -0.63 -6.18 -10.89
C ASP A 350 0.56 -6.46 -11.82
N VAL A 351 0.69 -5.68 -12.89
CA VAL A 351 1.75 -5.80 -13.90
C VAL A 351 3.17 -5.66 -13.29
N ASN A 352 3.28 -5.01 -12.14
CA ASN A 352 4.55 -4.85 -11.44
C ASN A 352 4.98 -6.11 -10.68
N ILE A 353 4.06 -7.06 -10.44
CA ILE A 353 4.37 -8.38 -9.86
C ILE A 353 4.81 -9.32 -10.98
N LEU A 354 6.06 -9.18 -11.41
CA LEU A 354 6.57 -9.79 -12.64
C LEU A 354 6.37 -11.31 -12.72
N ASN A 355 6.44 -12.01 -11.59
CA ASN A 355 6.22 -13.45 -11.54
C ASN A 355 4.76 -13.84 -11.84
N TRP A 356 3.81 -12.93 -11.69
CA TRP A 356 2.38 -13.21 -11.82
C TRP A 356 1.67 -12.31 -12.83
N ALA A 357 2.39 -11.37 -13.44
CA ALA A 357 1.87 -10.58 -14.55
C ALA A 357 1.53 -11.50 -15.72
N SER A 358 0.28 -11.48 -16.19
CA SER A 358 -0.21 -12.34 -17.25
C SER A 358 -0.95 -11.53 -18.29
N THR A 359 -0.75 -11.87 -19.57
CA THR A 359 -1.48 -11.32 -20.70
C THR A 359 -2.55 -12.28 -21.24
N ALA A 360 -2.77 -13.40 -20.56
CA ALA A 360 -3.79 -14.36 -20.94
C ALA A 360 -5.19 -13.71 -20.91
N GLY A 361 -5.94 -13.79 -22.00
CA GLY A 361 -7.25 -13.14 -22.15
C GLY A 361 -7.18 -11.66 -22.53
N SER A 362 -6.00 -11.12 -22.92
CA SER A 362 -5.86 -9.70 -23.31
C SER A 362 -6.72 -9.30 -24.51
N GLU A 363 -7.11 -10.24 -25.37
CA GLU A 363 -8.04 -10.03 -26.48
C GLU A 363 -9.47 -9.70 -26.02
N TYR A 364 -9.83 -10.02 -24.79
CA TYR A 364 -11.13 -9.69 -24.18
C TYR A 364 -11.14 -8.34 -23.47
N TYR A 365 -9.95 -7.73 -23.32
CA TYR A 365 -9.77 -6.48 -22.59
C TYR A 365 -10.00 -5.25 -23.48
N ASN A 366 -10.75 -4.26 -22.98
CA ASN A 366 -10.96 -2.93 -23.57
C ASN A 366 -11.26 -2.97 -25.09
N GLN A 367 -12.15 -3.89 -25.52
CA GLN A 367 -12.52 -4.04 -26.91
C GLN A 367 -13.18 -2.79 -27.48
N ASN A 368 -13.93 -2.07 -26.65
CA ASN A 368 -14.60 -0.81 -26.98
C ASN A 368 -15.45 -0.95 -28.27
N ASP A 369 -16.26 -2.01 -28.34
CA ASP A 369 -17.15 -2.30 -29.48
C ASP A 369 -18.62 -2.24 -29.04
N PRO A 370 -19.25 -1.03 -29.07
CA PRO A 370 -20.62 -0.85 -28.65
C PRO A 370 -21.65 -1.54 -29.57
N GLU A 371 -21.32 -1.79 -30.82
CA GLU A 371 -22.24 -2.51 -31.73
C GLU A 371 -22.27 -4.00 -31.40
N LYS A 372 -21.12 -4.61 -31.17
CA LYS A 372 -21.02 -6.00 -30.69
C LYS A 372 -21.69 -6.17 -29.32
N ALA A 373 -21.52 -5.21 -28.41
CA ALA A 373 -22.20 -5.21 -27.11
C ALA A 373 -23.73 -5.25 -27.23
N LYS A 374 -24.30 -4.47 -28.15
CA LYS A 374 -25.75 -4.49 -28.42
C LYS A 374 -26.22 -5.82 -28.98
N GLU A 375 -25.46 -6.44 -29.90
CA GLU A 375 -25.76 -7.79 -30.40
C GLU A 375 -25.79 -8.81 -29.26
N LEU A 376 -24.81 -8.77 -28.35
CA LEU A 376 -24.76 -9.66 -27.18
C LEU A 376 -25.93 -9.43 -26.20
N LEU A 377 -26.36 -8.19 -25.99
CA LEU A 377 -27.56 -7.89 -25.20
C LEU A 377 -28.83 -8.46 -25.83
N GLU A 378 -28.96 -8.39 -27.15
CA GLU A 378 -30.09 -9.00 -27.88
C GLU A 378 -30.05 -10.52 -27.76
N GLU A 379 -28.87 -11.15 -27.88
CA GLU A 379 -28.68 -12.60 -27.69
C GLU A 379 -28.98 -13.05 -26.26
N ALA A 380 -28.64 -12.23 -25.25
CA ALA A 380 -28.99 -12.47 -23.84
C ALA A 380 -30.51 -12.31 -23.58
N GLY A 381 -31.26 -11.76 -24.55
CA GLY A 381 -32.67 -11.47 -24.37
C GLY A 381 -32.94 -10.29 -23.45
N TYR A 382 -31.99 -9.37 -23.28
CA TYR A 382 -32.14 -8.18 -22.46
C TYR A 382 -33.31 -7.33 -22.98
N ASN A 383 -34.22 -6.95 -22.08
CA ASN A 383 -35.47 -6.29 -22.45
C ASN A 383 -35.76 -5.04 -21.60
N GLY A 384 -34.70 -4.37 -21.14
CA GLY A 384 -34.78 -3.11 -20.40
C GLY A 384 -34.91 -3.28 -18.87
N GLU A 385 -34.55 -4.43 -18.35
CA GLU A 385 -34.41 -4.66 -16.92
C GLU A 385 -33.44 -3.65 -16.32
N GLU A 386 -33.72 -3.20 -15.08
CA GLU A 386 -32.84 -2.25 -14.39
C GLU A 386 -31.49 -2.90 -14.05
N PHE A 387 -30.39 -2.16 -14.29
CA PHE A 387 -29.03 -2.52 -13.91
C PHE A 387 -28.51 -1.51 -12.90
N LYS A 388 -28.33 -1.91 -11.65
CA LYS A 388 -27.93 -1.02 -10.56
C LYS A 388 -26.42 -1.07 -10.34
N ILE A 389 -25.78 0.09 -10.42
CA ILE A 389 -24.34 0.27 -10.15
C ILE A 389 -24.20 0.99 -8.82
N MET A 390 -23.49 0.40 -7.86
CA MET A 390 -23.12 1.09 -6.63
C MET A 390 -21.76 1.77 -6.75
N THR A 391 -21.65 2.97 -6.21
CA THR A 391 -20.40 3.72 -6.06
C THR A 391 -20.42 4.56 -4.79
N THR A 392 -19.28 5.17 -4.46
CA THR A 392 -19.14 6.05 -3.29
C THR A 392 -18.50 7.39 -3.69
N ARG A 393 -18.83 8.44 -2.92
CA ARG A 393 -18.14 9.74 -3.02
C ARG A 393 -17.01 9.90 -2.00
N ASP A 394 -16.82 8.94 -1.13
CA ASP A 394 -15.72 8.96 -0.18
C ASP A 394 -14.36 8.80 -0.89
N TYR A 395 -14.39 8.25 -2.12
CA TYR A 395 -13.27 8.15 -3.05
C TYR A 395 -13.66 8.75 -4.40
N ASP A 396 -13.10 9.90 -4.76
CA ASP A 396 -13.44 10.64 -5.98
C ASP A 396 -13.27 9.80 -7.25
N HIS A 397 -12.20 9.00 -7.34
CA HIS A 397 -11.95 8.14 -8.49
C HIS A 397 -13.06 7.09 -8.68
N HIS A 398 -13.52 6.42 -7.62
CA HIS A 398 -14.63 5.47 -7.70
C HIS A 398 -15.93 6.14 -8.17
N TYR A 399 -16.20 7.34 -7.66
CA TYR A 399 -17.38 8.11 -8.09
C TYR A 399 -17.31 8.46 -9.58
N ASN A 400 -16.17 8.99 -10.05
CA ASN A 400 -15.98 9.38 -11.42
C ASN A 400 -16.05 8.19 -12.39
N VAL A 401 -15.42 7.06 -12.05
CA VAL A 401 -15.56 5.79 -12.77
C VAL A 401 -17.03 5.37 -12.88
N GLY A 402 -17.75 5.38 -11.76
CA GLY A 402 -19.16 5.00 -11.72
C GLY A 402 -20.04 5.89 -12.62
N VAL A 403 -19.79 7.19 -12.64
CA VAL A 403 -20.52 8.15 -13.51
C VAL A 403 -20.28 7.84 -14.98
N VAL A 404 -19.02 7.61 -15.39
CA VAL A 404 -18.70 7.34 -16.80
C VAL A 404 -19.26 5.99 -17.24
N ILE A 405 -19.07 4.93 -16.44
CA ILE A 405 -19.64 3.61 -16.75
C ILE A 405 -21.16 3.68 -16.87
N HIS A 406 -21.85 4.36 -15.94
CA HIS A 406 -23.30 4.55 -16.02
C HIS A 406 -23.73 5.19 -17.36
N GLU A 407 -23.05 6.24 -17.82
CA GLU A 407 -23.40 6.88 -19.10
C GLU A 407 -23.05 5.98 -20.31
N GLN A 408 -21.92 5.26 -20.26
CA GLN A 408 -21.56 4.29 -21.31
C GLN A 408 -22.61 3.17 -21.40
N LEU A 409 -23.07 2.61 -20.28
CA LEU A 409 -24.12 1.58 -20.27
C LEU A 409 -25.45 2.08 -20.85
N LYS A 410 -25.82 3.32 -20.54
CA LYS A 410 -27.01 3.94 -21.16
C LYS A 410 -26.87 4.09 -22.67
N ASN A 411 -25.68 4.43 -23.17
CA ASN A 411 -25.39 4.51 -24.60
C ASN A 411 -25.45 3.14 -25.30
N LEU A 412 -25.18 2.06 -24.58
CA LEU A 412 -25.38 0.68 -25.04
C LEU A 412 -26.87 0.27 -25.04
N GLY A 413 -27.75 1.05 -24.43
CA GLY A 413 -29.18 0.73 -24.29
C GLY A 413 -29.54 0.00 -23.01
N ILE A 414 -28.60 -0.09 -22.06
CA ILE A 414 -28.86 -0.69 -20.74
C ILE A 414 -29.57 0.36 -19.86
N ASN A 415 -30.65 -0.06 -19.19
CA ASN A 415 -31.40 0.75 -18.23
C ASN A 415 -30.62 0.85 -16.90
N ALA A 416 -29.47 1.53 -16.94
CA ALA A 416 -28.56 1.65 -15.81
C ALA A 416 -29.02 2.72 -14.81
N THR A 417 -28.87 2.43 -13.52
CA THR A 417 -29.09 3.36 -12.39
C THR A 417 -27.80 3.44 -11.58
N LEU A 418 -27.40 4.65 -11.17
CA LEU A 418 -26.22 4.87 -10.32
C LEU A 418 -26.66 5.13 -8.89
N GLU A 419 -26.36 4.20 -8.00
CA GLU A 419 -26.64 4.26 -6.57
C GLU A 419 -25.40 4.73 -5.81
N ILE A 420 -25.52 5.82 -5.06
CA ILE A 420 -24.38 6.46 -4.38
C ILE A 420 -24.56 6.33 -2.89
N TYR A 421 -23.59 5.67 -2.22
CA TYR A 421 -23.57 5.45 -0.78
C TYR A 421 -22.27 5.99 -0.17
N ASP A 422 -22.25 6.20 1.15
CA ASP A 422 -20.99 6.27 1.89
C ASP A 422 -20.31 4.88 1.91
N TRP A 423 -19.00 4.87 2.08
CA TRP A 423 -18.22 3.63 1.98
C TRP A 423 -18.65 2.54 3.00
N PRO A 424 -18.92 2.84 4.30
CA PRO A 424 -19.41 1.83 5.22
C PRO A 424 -20.75 1.20 4.80
N THR A 425 -21.70 2.02 4.34
CA THR A 425 -23.00 1.53 3.84
C THR A 425 -22.85 0.69 2.59
N MET A 426 -21.98 1.10 1.66
CA MET A 426 -21.69 0.34 0.45
C MET A 426 -21.07 -1.02 0.79
N ASN A 427 -20.10 -1.07 1.70
CA ASN A 427 -19.48 -2.32 2.17
C ASN A 427 -20.50 -3.29 2.79
N ASP A 428 -21.43 -2.79 3.61
CA ASP A 428 -22.48 -3.63 4.16
C ASP A 428 -23.37 -4.22 3.06
N LYS A 429 -23.78 -3.40 2.08
CA LYS A 429 -24.60 -3.86 0.95
C LYS A 429 -23.89 -4.88 0.06
N MET A 430 -22.61 -4.71 -0.22
CA MET A 430 -21.82 -5.67 -1.01
C MET A 430 -21.86 -7.08 -0.45
N GLY A 431 -21.84 -7.23 0.87
CA GLY A 431 -21.81 -8.52 1.54
C GLY A 431 -23.19 -9.06 1.98
N ASN A 432 -24.17 -8.19 2.21
CA ASN A 432 -25.39 -8.57 2.92
C ASN A 432 -26.71 -8.26 2.17
N ASP A 433 -26.68 -7.44 1.10
CA ASP A 433 -27.89 -7.00 0.38
C ASP A 433 -27.71 -7.14 -1.16
N PHE A 434 -27.70 -8.39 -1.64
CA PHE A 434 -27.52 -8.68 -3.07
C PHE A 434 -28.68 -8.21 -3.98
N GLU A 435 -29.81 -7.76 -3.42
CA GLU A 435 -30.91 -7.15 -4.18
C GLU A 435 -30.65 -5.67 -4.49
N ALA A 436 -29.73 -5.05 -3.76
CA ALA A 436 -29.45 -3.62 -3.89
C ALA A 436 -28.63 -3.27 -5.13
N TRP A 437 -27.97 -4.23 -5.78
CA TRP A 437 -26.99 -3.95 -6.83
C TRP A 437 -26.79 -5.10 -7.83
N ASP A 438 -26.39 -4.75 -9.04
CA ASP A 438 -25.93 -5.68 -10.10
C ASP A 438 -24.41 -5.57 -10.32
N ALA A 439 -23.85 -4.38 -10.10
CA ALA A 439 -22.40 -4.17 -10.08
C ALA A 439 -22.02 -3.08 -9.07
N PHE A 440 -20.74 -3.06 -8.67
CA PHE A 440 -20.20 -1.95 -7.87
C PHE A 440 -18.78 -1.60 -8.29
N ILE A 441 -18.38 -0.34 -8.03
CA ILE A 441 -17.05 0.18 -8.28
C ILE A 441 -16.21 0.06 -7.02
N THR A 442 -15.02 -0.49 -7.15
CA THR A 442 -14.01 -0.56 -6.09
C THR A 442 -12.62 -0.71 -6.69
N SER A 443 -11.60 -0.78 -5.83
CA SER A 443 -10.24 -1.12 -6.24
C SER A 443 -9.69 -2.31 -5.45
N SER A 444 -8.76 -3.04 -6.06
CA SER A 444 -7.99 -4.08 -5.40
C SER A 444 -6.55 -3.65 -5.26
N SER A 445 -6.08 -3.56 -4.02
CA SER A 445 -4.65 -3.31 -3.77
C SER A 445 -3.80 -4.48 -4.25
N THR A 446 -2.57 -4.19 -4.63
CA THR A 446 -1.56 -5.18 -5.03
C THR A 446 -1.42 -6.29 -4.00
N VAL A 447 -1.42 -7.53 -4.46
CA VAL A 447 -1.20 -8.76 -3.70
C VAL A 447 -0.01 -9.53 -4.28
N SER A 448 0.65 -10.35 -3.47
CA SER A 448 1.90 -11.01 -3.87
C SER A 448 1.69 -12.24 -4.75
N THR A 449 0.53 -12.92 -4.63
CA THR A 449 0.24 -14.18 -5.34
C THR A 449 -1.22 -14.26 -5.77
N PRO A 450 -1.55 -15.00 -6.85
CA PRO A 450 -2.93 -15.16 -7.34
C PRO A 450 -3.95 -15.69 -6.32
N PRO A 451 -3.62 -16.63 -5.42
CA PRO A 451 -4.55 -17.07 -4.38
C PRO A 451 -5.06 -15.97 -3.44
N GLN A 452 -4.33 -14.85 -3.35
CA GLN A 452 -4.72 -13.69 -2.54
C GLN A 452 -5.68 -12.74 -3.26
N LEU A 453 -6.00 -12.97 -4.54
CA LEU A 453 -6.93 -12.13 -5.31
C LEU A 453 -8.35 -12.29 -4.77
N ILE A 454 -8.82 -11.27 -4.09
CA ILE A 454 -10.17 -11.23 -3.52
C ILE A 454 -11.27 -11.38 -4.58
N ALA A 455 -11.01 -10.91 -5.80
CA ALA A 455 -11.94 -10.98 -6.93
C ALA A 455 -12.31 -12.42 -7.35
N LEU A 456 -11.46 -13.41 -7.03
CA LEU A 456 -11.68 -14.83 -7.28
C LEU A 456 -12.21 -15.58 -6.04
N SER A 457 -12.40 -14.89 -4.91
CA SER A 457 -12.87 -15.49 -3.66
C SER A 457 -14.39 -15.64 -3.62
N PRO A 458 -14.92 -16.79 -3.14
CA PRO A 458 -16.35 -16.96 -2.90
C PRO A 458 -16.90 -16.01 -1.83
N SER A 459 -16.06 -15.53 -0.91
CA SER A 459 -16.45 -14.66 0.20
C SER A 459 -16.50 -13.17 -0.17
N PHE A 460 -15.99 -12.78 -1.33
CA PHE A 460 -16.07 -11.39 -1.78
C PHE A 460 -17.45 -11.04 -2.32
N GLY A 461 -17.88 -9.80 -2.16
CA GLY A 461 -19.18 -9.32 -2.64
C GLY A 461 -19.44 -9.73 -4.09
N GLY A 462 -20.60 -10.33 -4.35
CA GLY A 462 -20.94 -10.88 -5.66
C GLY A 462 -20.52 -12.33 -5.89
N GLY A 463 -19.67 -12.89 -5.04
CA GLY A 463 -19.35 -14.33 -4.95
C GLY A 463 -18.85 -15.02 -6.24
N VAL A 464 -17.80 -15.77 -6.13
CA VAL A 464 -17.37 -16.71 -7.18
C VAL A 464 -17.63 -18.12 -6.67
N ASN A 465 -18.83 -18.63 -6.91
CA ASN A 465 -19.23 -20.00 -6.56
C ASN A 465 -18.99 -20.92 -7.74
N ASP A 466 -17.72 -21.12 -8.08
CA ASP A 466 -17.27 -21.98 -9.15
C ASP A 466 -16.18 -22.92 -8.61
N ASP A 467 -16.51 -24.20 -8.51
CA ASP A 467 -15.60 -25.22 -7.96
C ASP A 467 -14.28 -25.29 -8.75
N SER A 468 -14.32 -25.01 -10.06
CA SER A 468 -13.12 -25.03 -10.91
C SER A 468 -12.13 -23.90 -10.56
N VAL A 469 -12.60 -22.76 -10.08
CA VAL A 469 -11.72 -21.69 -9.56
C VAL A 469 -11.00 -22.16 -8.30
N GLY A 470 -11.72 -22.79 -7.36
CA GLY A 470 -11.12 -23.34 -6.15
C GLY A 470 -10.10 -24.44 -6.42
N GLU A 471 -10.40 -25.32 -7.40
CA GLU A 471 -9.48 -26.36 -7.85
C GLU A 471 -8.23 -25.76 -8.50
N ALA A 472 -8.38 -24.78 -9.40
CA ALA A 472 -7.26 -24.10 -10.06
C ALA A 472 -6.38 -23.34 -9.06
N ILE A 473 -6.96 -22.63 -8.08
CA ILE A 473 -6.20 -21.97 -7.01
C ILE A 473 -5.37 -23.00 -6.23
N LYS A 474 -5.96 -24.15 -5.88
CA LYS A 474 -5.22 -25.21 -5.19
C LYS A 474 -4.10 -25.80 -6.05
N GLU A 475 -4.32 -25.95 -7.37
CA GLU A 475 -3.28 -26.41 -8.29
C GLU A 475 -2.12 -25.40 -8.40
N ILE A 476 -2.39 -24.09 -8.33
CA ILE A 476 -1.37 -23.05 -8.26
C ILE A 476 -0.59 -23.15 -6.94
N GLU A 477 -1.29 -23.27 -5.80
CA GLU A 477 -0.67 -23.38 -4.47
C GLU A 477 0.24 -24.60 -4.34
N THR A 478 -0.10 -25.72 -4.96
CA THR A 478 0.60 -27.00 -4.84
C THR A 478 1.45 -27.38 -6.05
N ALA A 479 1.65 -26.45 -6.98
CA ALA A 479 2.49 -26.68 -8.16
C ALA A 479 3.94 -26.99 -7.73
N PRO A 480 4.59 -27.99 -8.36
CA PRO A 480 5.94 -28.41 -7.97
C PRO A 480 7.01 -27.39 -8.33
N THR A 481 6.74 -26.50 -9.29
CA THR A 481 7.64 -25.42 -9.69
C THR A 481 6.89 -24.11 -9.88
N LEU A 482 7.59 -22.99 -9.76
CA LEU A 482 7.01 -21.66 -10.02
C LEU A 482 6.52 -21.54 -11.48
N GLU A 483 7.23 -22.15 -12.46
CA GLU A 483 6.84 -22.15 -13.87
C GLU A 483 5.49 -22.86 -14.08
N GLU A 484 5.27 -23.99 -13.43
CA GLU A 484 3.98 -24.70 -13.47
C GLU A 484 2.88 -23.89 -12.77
N ALA A 485 3.18 -23.24 -11.64
CA ALA A 485 2.25 -22.35 -10.96
C ALA A 485 1.83 -21.16 -11.84
N GLN A 486 2.79 -20.53 -12.54
CA GLN A 486 2.55 -19.45 -13.49
C GLN A 486 1.69 -19.91 -14.67
N GLN A 487 1.96 -21.12 -15.24
CA GLN A 487 1.14 -21.67 -16.30
C GLN A 487 -0.31 -21.90 -15.84
N ARG A 488 -0.52 -22.44 -14.62
CA ARG A 488 -1.86 -22.63 -14.05
C ARG A 488 -2.56 -21.30 -13.82
N TRP A 489 -1.80 -20.29 -13.44
CA TRP A 489 -2.34 -18.93 -13.31
C TRP A 489 -2.79 -18.36 -14.65
N ASP A 490 -2.01 -18.51 -15.72
CA ASP A 490 -2.39 -18.07 -17.06
C ASP A 490 -3.69 -18.77 -17.52
N GLU A 491 -3.81 -20.08 -17.28
CA GLU A 491 -5.02 -20.86 -17.58
C GLU A 491 -6.24 -20.35 -16.80
N LEU A 492 -6.07 -20.07 -15.50
CA LEU A 492 -7.15 -19.52 -14.66
C LEU A 492 -7.55 -18.11 -15.07
N GLN A 493 -6.57 -17.24 -15.38
CA GLN A 493 -6.87 -15.87 -15.83
C GLN A 493 -7.61 -15.88 -17.17
N LEU A 494 -7.21 -16.75 -18.12
CA LEU A 494 -7.92 -16.91 -19.38
C LEU A 494 -9.36 -17.38 -19.13
N TYR A 495 -9.56 -18.40 -18.30
CA TYR A 495 -10.89 -18.89 -17.91
C TYR A 495 -11.74 -17.78 -17.27
N ALA A 496 -11.12 -16.97 -16.42
CA ALA A 496 -11.81 -15.85 -15.79
C ALA A 496 -12.30 -14.81 -16.81
N TRP A 497 -11.56 -14.57 -17.90
CA TRP A 497 -11.99 -13.69 -18.98
C TRP A 497 -13.06 -14.33 -19.88
N GLU A 498 -12.88 -15.61 -20.27
CA GLU A 498 -13.70 -16.28 -21.29
C GLU A 498 -15.04 -16.79 -20.79
N GLU A 499 -15.09 -17.27 -19.55
CA GLU A 499 -16.23 -18.05 -19.06
C GLU A 499 -16.86 -17.47 -17.79
N LEU A 500 -16.06 -16.81 -16.94
CA LEU A 500 -16.50 -16.38 -15.63
C LEU A 500 -16.83 -14.89 -15.57
N LEU A 501 -15.95 -14.05 -16.07
CA LEU A 501 -15.98 -12.59 -16.02
C LEU A 501 -16.47 -12.07 -14.65
N PRO A 502 -15.73 -12.34 -13.55
CA PRO A 502 -16.18 -12.03 -12.21
C PRO A 502 -16.10 -10.53 -11.92
N ILE A 503 -15.14 -9.89 -12.54
CA ILE A 503 -14.86 -8.46 -12.52
C ILE A 503 -14.46 -8.00 -13.92
N ILE A 504 -14.54 -6.70 -14.14
CA ILE A 504 -13.78 -6.01 -15.18
C ILE A 504 -12.64 -5.28 -14.47
N ASN A 505 -11.38 -5.66 -14.75
CA ASN A 505 -10.23 -4.85 -14.40
C ASN A 505 -10.19 -3.66 -15.36
N ILE A 506 -10.44 -2.44 -14.88
CA ILE A 506 -10.54 -1.24 -15.74
C ILE A 506 -9.13 -0.72 -16.03
N GLY A 507 -8.24 -0.74 -15.05
CA GLY A 507 -6.85 -0.33 -15.16
C GLY A 507 -6.20 -0.10 -13.81
N GLY A 508 -4.88 -0.08 -13.80
CA GLY A 508 -4.09 0.25 -12.62
C GLY A 508 -3.92 1.76 -12.43
N TYR A 509 -3.68 2.18 -11.20
CA TYR A 509 -3.44 3.59 -10.90
C TYR A 509 -2.39 3.80 -9.81
N ASN A 510 -1.75 4.97 -9.84
CA ASN A 510 -0.75 5.38 -8.87
C ASN A 510 -1.39 6.13 -7.70
N SER A 511 -0.90 5.92 -6.49
CA SER A 511 -1.06 6.87 -5.39
C SER A 511 -0.26 8.13 -5.69
N PHE A 512 -0.78 9.27 -5.25
CA PHE A 512 -0.09 10.55 -5.34
C PHE A 512 0.22 11.09 -3.95
N TRP A 513 1.52 11.29 -3.69
CA TRP A 513 2.05 11.90 -2.48
C TRP A 513 2.92 13.09 -2.82
N ALA A 514 3.13 13.95 -1.85
CA ALA A 514 4.03 15.08 -2.00
C ALA A 514 4.82 15.30 -0.71
N TYR A 515 6.06 15.76 -0.84
CA TYR A 515 6.95 16.01 0.28
C TYR A 515 7.86 17.21 0.04
N ASN A 516 8.43 17.74 1.10
CA ASN A 516 9.32 18.87 1.05
C ASN A 516 10.69 18.45 0.50
N LYS A 517 11.28 19.22 -0.41
CA LYS A 517 12.60 18.94 -1.03
C LYS A 517 13.76 18.81 -0.06
N LYS A 518 13.62 19.35 1.15
CA LYS A 518 14.61 19.13 2.22
C LYS A 518 14.64 17.69 2.75
N VAL A 519 13.68 16.86 2.37
CA VAL A 519 13.60 15.43 2.73
C VAL A 519 14.21 14.62 1.62
N GLU A 520 15.28 13.92 1.90
CA GLU A 520 15.98 13.06 0.95
C GLU A 520 15.84 11.58 1.31
N GLY A 521 15.95 10.70 0.32
CA GLY A 521 15.95 9.26 0.51
C GLY A 521 14.58 8.62 0.69
N ILE A 522 13.47 9.35 0.47
CA ILE A 522 12.14 8.73 0.44
C ILE A 522 12.06 7.77 -0.73
N ASP A 523 11.64 6.56 -0.44
CA ASP A 523 11.35 5.50 -1.41
C ASP A 523 9.95 4.95 -1.16
N ALA A 524 9.46 4.08 -2.04
CA ALA A 524 8.14 3.47 -1.90
C ALA A 524 8.07 2.09 -2.53
N LEU A 525 7.49 1.15 -1.80
CA LEU A 525 7.03 -0.14 -2.30
C LEU A 525 5.78 -0.52 -1.50
N THR A 526 4.66 -0.70 -2.18
CA THR A 526 3.34 -0.91 -1.53
C THR A 526 2.95 0.19 -0.52
N GLY A 527 3.62 1.33 -0.54
CA GLY A 527 3.47 2.47 0.37
C GLY A 527 4.81 3.14 0.65
N PRO A 528 4.84 4.36 1.22
CA PRO A 528 6.08 5.10 1.47
C PRO A 528 6.99 4.39 2.47
N ILE A 529 8.29 4.56 2.27
CA ILE A 529 9.36 4.02 3.11
C ILE A 529 10.06 5.19 3.80
N PHE A 530 10.18 5.15 5.13
CA PHE A 530 10.72 6.24 5.94
C PHE A 530 11.99 5.87 6.73
N TRP A 531 12.62 4.72 6.47
CA TRP A 531 14.02 4.50 6.80
C TRP A 531 14.91 4.96 5.65
N ASN A 532 16.19 5.18 5.89
CA ASN A 532 17.15 5.79 4.95
C ASN A 532 16.77 7.24 4.54
N VAL A 533 15.91 7.89 5.33
CA VAL A 533 15.42 9.25 5.07
C VAL A 533 16.18 10.24 5.95
N SER A 534 16.72 11.30 5.34
CA SER A 534 17.35 12.41 6.01
C SER A 534 16.60 13.71 5.78
N ILE A 535 16.83 14.72 6.64
CA ILE A 535 16.25 16.05 6.54
C ILE A 535 17.39 17.06 6.56
N GLU A 536 17.44 17.92 5.54
CA GLU A 536 18.28 19.11 5.57
C GLU A 536 17.65 20.17 6.50
N GLU A 537 18.44 20.75 7.42
CA GLU A 537 17.98 21.79 8.35
C GLU A 537 17.83 23.18 7.68
#